data_17ae465470b2028134b7fd26f71d9664
#
_entry.id   17ae465470b2028134b7fd26f71d9664
#
_cell.length_a   1.000
_cell.length_b   1.000
_cell.length_c   1.000
_cell.angle_alpha   90.00
_cell.angle_beta   90.00
_cell.angle_gamma   90.00
#
_symmetry.space_group_name_H-M   'P 1'
#
loop_
_entity.id
_entity.type
_entity.pdbx_description
1 polymer ?
#
loop_
_entity_poly.entity_id
_entity_poly.type
_entity_poly.pdbx_seq_one_letter_code
_entity_poly.pdbx_strand_id
1 'polypeptide(L)' 'MESFDYQFYLDLYPDLRKAGIKTKERAYNHYLKSGKKEGRVCSKLQLENNYKMNMDN' A
#
# COMPACT_ATOMS: atom_id res chain seq x y z
N MET A 1 -2.68 -16.27 1.28
CA MET A 1 -3.17 -15.46 0.30
C MET A 1 -3.04 -14.01 0.59
N GLU A 2 -2.53 -13.27 -0.37
CA GLU A 2 -2.30 -11.91 -0.20
C GLU A 2 -3.48 -11.11 -0.50
N SER A 3 -3.81 -10.16 0.28
CA SER A 3 -4.93 -9.32 0.00
C SER A 3 -4.46 -7.93 -0.24
N PHE A 4 -4.70 -7.44 -1.41
CA PHE A 4 -4.35 -6.09 -1.78
C PHE A 4 -5.59 -5.22 -1.67
N ASP A 5 -5.62 -4.33 -0.69
CA ASP A 5 -6.73 -3.43 -0.48
C ASP A 5 -6.42 -2.11 -1.16
N TYR A 6 -6.84 -1.97 -2.41
CA TYR A 6 -6.48 -0.80 -3.19
C TYR A 6 -7.12 0.48 -2.64
N GLN A 7 -8.28 0.39 -2.02
CA GLN A 7 -8.91 1.57 -1.46
C GLN A 7 -8.11 2.06 -0.26
N PHE A 8 -7.65 1.15 0.58
CA PHE A 8 -6.82 1.52 1.71
C PHE A 8 -5.52 2.13 1.21
N TYR A 9 -4.92 1.55 0.19
CA TYR A 9 -3.68 2.01 -0.39
C TYR A 9 -3.83 3.44 -0.93
N LEU A 10 -4.89 3.69 -1.66
CA LEU A 10 -5.12 5.01 -2.24
C LEU A 10 -5.50 6.04 -1.18
N ASP A 11 -6.20 5.63 -0.14
CA ASP A 11 -6.56 6.53 0.95
C ASP A 11 -5.34 6.92 1.75
N LEU A 12 -4.45 5.97 1.96
CA LEU A 12 -3.25 6.21 2.73
C LEU A 12 -2.26 7.09 1.98
N TYR A 13 -2.25 6.98 0.67
CA TYR A 13 -1.35 7.75 -0.18
C TYR A 13 -2.14 8.56 -1.20
N PRO A 14 -2.71 9.69 -0.78
CA PRO A 14 -3.57 10.47 -1.67
C PRO A 14 -2.88 11.04 -2.90
N ASP A 15 -1.56 11.12 -2.88
CA ASP A 15 -0.83 11.56 -4.06
C ASP A 15 -1.08 10.64 -5.25
N LEU A 16 -1.40 9.38 -4.99
CA LEU A 16 -1.66 8.43 -6.08
C LEU A 16 -2.93 8.79 -6.82
N ARG A 17 -3.98 9.18 -6.09
CA ARG A 17 -5.22 9.58 -6.74
C ARG A 17 -5.03 10.83 -7.56
N LYS A 18 -4.21 11.74 -7.09
CA LYS A 18 -3.91 12.95 -7.84
C LYS A 18 -3.16 12.63 -9.11
N ALA A 19 -2.40 11.57 -9.11
CA ALA A 19 -1.65 11.15 -10.29
C ALA A 19 -2.49 10.30 -11.24
N GLY A 20 -3.77 10.11 -10.95
CA GLY A 20 -4.64 9.36 -11.82
C GLY A 20 -4.73 7.88 -11.52
N ILE A 21 -4.15 7.44 -10.43
CA ILE A 21 -4.20 6.03 -10.04
C ILE A 21 -5.45 5.83 -9.19
N LYS A 22 -6.51 5.38 -9.83
CA LYS A 22 -7.82 5.29 -9.17
C LYS A 22 -8.44 3.91 -9.20
N THR A 23 -7.86 2.98 -9.95
CA THR A 23 -8.43 1.65 -10.06
C THR A 23 -7.56 0.65 -9.34
N LYS A 24 -8.14 -0.51 -9.05
CA LYS A 24 -7.42 -1.57 -8.38
C LYS A 24 -6.20 -2.01 -9.19
N GLU A 25 -6.38 -2.15 -10.49
CA GLU A 25 -5.31 -2.59 -11.35
C GLU A 25 -4.14 -1.62 -11.37
N ARG A 26 -4.46 -0.33 -11.49
CA ARG A 26 -3.42 0.68 -11.52
C ARG A 26 -2.72 0.79 -10.18
N ALA A 27 -3.47 0.71 -9.10
CA ALA A 27 -2.88 0.78 -7.77
C ALA A 27 -1.96 -0.40 -7.51
N TYR A 28 -2.39 -1.59 -7.93
CA TYR A 28 -1.59 -2.79 -7.75
C TYR A 28 -0.29 -2.72 -8.53
N ASN A 29 -0.38 -2.27 -9.78
CA ASN A 29 0.81 -2.10 -10.60
C ASN A 29 1.77 -1.10 -9.99
N HIS A 30 1.26 0.00 -9.46
CA HIS A 30 2.10 0.99 -8.82
C HIS A 30 2.79 0.39 -7.61
N TYR A 31 2.06 -0.38 -6.83
CA TYR A 31 2.63 -1.01 -5.64
C TYR A 31 3.76 -1.95 -6.02
N LEU A 32 3.57 -2.75 -7.05
CA LEU A 32 4.59 -3.69 -7.48
C LEU A 32 5.83 -3.02 -8.03
N LYS A 33 5.64 -1.91 -8.76
CA LYS A 33 6.77 -1.25 -9.40
C LYS A 33 7.50 -0.28 -8.47
N SER A 34 6.78 0.42 -7.66
CA SER A 34 7.36 1.48 -6.85
C SER A 34 7.01 1.39 -5.38
N GLY A 35 5.77 1.10 -5.06
CA GLY A 35 5.33 1.13 -3.68
C GLY A 35 6.11 0.19 -2.77
N LYS A 36 6.36 -1.00 -3.25
CA LYS A 36 7.12 -1.97 -2.51
C LYS A 36 8.51 -1.49 -2.19
N LYS A 37 9.17 -0.90 -3.16
CA LYS A 37 10.51 -0.37 -3.00
C LYS A 37 10.53 0.79 -2.03
N GLU A 38 9.47 1.57 -2.01
CA GLU A 38 9.37 2.75 -1.16
C GLU A 38 8.90 2.42 0.24
N GLY A 39 8.61 1.16 0.50
CA GLY A 39 8.14 0.76 1.81
C GLY A 39 6.68 1.08 2.07
N ARG A 40 5.90 1.31 1.03
CA ARG A 40 4.47 1.58 1.20
C ARG A 40 3.73 0.29 1.52
N VAL A 41 2.66 0.39 2.27
CA VAL A 41 1.88 -0.78 2.64
C VAL A 41 0.58 -0.81 1.85
N CYS A 42 0.11 -2.00 1.54
CA CYS A 42 -1.07 -2.14 0.70
C CYS A 42 -2.27 -2.69 1.45
N SER A 43 -2.17 -2.88 2.74
CA SER A 43 -3.32 -3.31 3.52
C SER A 43 -3.11 -2.96 4.98
N LYS A 44 -4.20 -2.88 5.69
CA LYS A 44 -4.14 -2.55 7.10
C LYS A 44 -3.37 -3.60 7.90
N LEU A 45 -3.55 -4.85 7.52
CA LEU A 45 -2.86 -5.94 8.18
C LEU A 45 -1.34 -5.81 8.01
N GLN A 46 -0.91 -5.46 6.83
CA GLN A 46 0.50 -5.27 6.56
C GLN A 46 1.07 -4.12 7.38
N LEU A 47 0.31 -3.04 7.50
CA LEU A 47 0.72 -1.91 8.29
C LEU A 47 0.89 -2.30 9.76
N GLU A 48 -0.04 -3.05 10.28
CA GLU A 48 0.02 -3.49 11.67
C GLU A 48 1.21 -4.42 11.90
N ASN A 49 1.48 -5.29 10.97
CA ASN A 49 2.61 -6.20 11.08
C ASN A 49 3.93 -5.45 11.09
N ASN A 50 4.06 -4.47 10.22
CA ASN A 50 5.27 -3.66 10.18
C ASN A 50 5.47 -2.92 11.49
N TYR A 51 4.40 -2.41 12.03
CA TYR A 51 4.46 -1.67 13.27
C TYR A 51 4.86 -2.58 14.42
N LYS A 52 4.32 -3.77 14.46
CA LYS A 52 4.66 -4.73 15.49
C LYS A 52 6.12 -5.13 15.45
N MET A 53 6.63 -5.31 14.25
CA MET A 53 8.02 -5.69 14.11
C MET A 53 8.93 -4.62 14.67
N ASN A 54 8.57 -3.38 14.47
CA ASN A 54 9.36 -2.29 15.01
C ASN A 54 9.35 -2.29 16.52
N MET A 55 8.25 -2.69 17.11
CA MET A 55 8.13 -2.66 18.55
C MET A 55 8.81 -3.83 19.22
N ASP A 56 9.06 -4.86 18.51
CA ASP A 56 9.69 -6.03 19.07
C ASP A 56 11.14 -5.85 19.42
N ASN A 57 11.70 -4.78 19.08
CA ASN A 57 13.05 -4.54 19.47
C ASN A 57 13.17 -4.04 20.89
#